data_9559bfc59ba7646986a4b6a0139b6475
#
_entry.id   9559bfc59ba7646986a4b6a0139b6475
#
_cell.length_a   1.000
_cell.length_b   1.000
_cell.length_c   1.000
_cell.angle_alpha   90.00
_cell.angle_beta   90.00
_cell.angle_gamma   90.00
#
_symmetry.space_group_name_H-M   'P 1'
#
loop_
_entity.id
_entity.type
_entity.pdbx_description
1 polymer ?
#
loop_
_entity_poly.entity_id
_entity_poly.type
_entity_poly.pdbx_seq_one_letter_code
_entity_poly.pdbx_strand_id
1 'polypeptide(L)'
;MNPFLKRKLTLILAVLLLAAALLPACGKEPRQEAHYEIIDGKIVEVRPEEENVIHEGYDAPAPVPGEASAGNTEISDGVASWQDEEYNSLSEGDPAIERLKARLLTVCDAAREPYLAADKGSTMNVTLSTANLASMLQAIGNAGYAVQDSKGTLNMQCCTNLDIFARMADETNADVEGSYFIVYPDGHISGFMLVRESGMWHLYSSSAAWNEDGSVRIYSQGRYAVGSVRYTQKGWMIYTRDTSDFDENQRANTDSYVMVRVLPMEAEAKRLCDLYVEPVGYFENNLFTTTWNEAYFTPIDFNSLYAYIFGMVNGTDMLSTYNIRYYYKAVGGTKLYLIPRDTFEYNVDQYFRIDHSFLRSISDYSSSLGGYFFLGYDRDYYNVTPRTPKPEVVSYTYNANGTITMIVDAVNPWYGTDKAFRHELTVRPGNGNSFTYVSNRLYDDPENILPAQKLSEMLNVEREKLNN
;
A
#
# COMPACT_ATOMS: atom_id res chain seq x y z
N MET A 1 -46.00 20.93 -26.22
CA MET A 1 -44.53 21.01 -25.90
C MET A 1 -43.95 22.24 -26.60
N ASN A 2 -43.42 23.17 -25.80
CA ASN A 2 -43.00 24.50 -26.21
C ASN A 2 -41.85 24.41 -27.25
N PRO A 3 -41.93 25.09 -28.44
CA PRO A 3 -40.91 25.01 -29.49
C PRO A 3 -39.51 25.42 -29.02
N PHE A 4 -39.43 26.24 -27.99
CA PHE A 4 -38.17 26.64 -27.35
C PHE A 4 -37.49 25.44 -26.60
N LEU A 5 -38.25 24.55 -26.02
CA LEU A 5 -37.77 23.38 -25.32
C LEU A 5 -37.22 22.32 -26.30
N LYS A 6 -37.85 22.15 -27.46
CA LYS A 6 -37.39 21.28 -28.55
C LYS A 6 -36.06 21.73 -29.11
N ARG A 7 -35.84 23.03 -29.34
CA ARG A 7 -34.56 23.56 -29.82
C ARG A 7 -33.43 23.38 -28.82
N LYS A 8 -33.66 23.55 -27.50
CA LYS A 8 -32.66 23.31 -26.47
C LYS A 8 -32.30 21.82 -26.35
N LEU A 9 -33.29 20.94 -26.45
CA LEU A 9 -33.04 19.50 -26.39
C LEU A 9 -32.24 18.98 -27.58
N THR A 10 -32.55 19.51 -28.80
CA THR A 10 -31.79 19.14 -30.01
C THR A 10 -30.36 19.68 -29.98
N LEU A 11 -30.13 20.86 -29.40
CA LEU A 11 -28.79 21.43 -29.25
C LEU A 11 -27.95 20.65 -28.23
N ILE A 12 -28.54 20.24 -27.13
CA ILE A 12 -27.85 19.41 -26.10
C ILE A 12 -27.52 18.03 -26.66
N LEU A 13 -28.44 17.42 -27.43
CA LEU A 13 -28.18 16.12 -28.08
C LEU A 13 -27.09 16.21 -29.15
N ALA A 14 -27.05 17.32 -29.91
CA ALA A 14 -26.01 17.56 -30.92
C ALA A 14 -24.63 17.80 -30.27
N VAL A 15 -24.56 18.49 -29.13
CA VAL A 15 -23.29 18.71 -28.39
C VAL A 15 -22.80 17.42 -27.75
N LEU A 16 -23.70 16.56 -27.24
CA LEU A 16 -23.35 15.25 -26.70
C LEU A 16 -22.88 14.27 -27.80
N LEU A 17 -23.46 14.33 -28.99
CA LEU A 17 -23.01 13.53 -30.15
C LEU A 17 -21.68 14.04 -30.73
N LEU A 18 -21.43 15.35 -30.71
CA LEU A 18 -20.14 15.92 -31.12
C LEU A 18 -19.03 15.61 -30.10
N ALA A 19 -19.34 15.61 -28.83
CA ALA A 19 -18.39 15.21 -27.76
C ALA A 19 -18.03 13.71 -27.85
N ALA A 20 -18.98 12.85 -28.22
CA ALA A 20 -18.72 11.42 -28.46
C ALA A 20 -17.90 11.16 -29.74
N ALA A 21 -17.97 12.06 -30.74
CA ALA A 21 -17.20 11.94 -31.97
C ALA A 21 -15.79 12.55 -31.89
N LEU A 22 -15.49 13.31 -30.82
CA LEU A 22 -14.18 13.94 -30.55
C LEU A 22 -13.35 13.20 -29.49
N LEU A 23 -13.84 12.08 -28.97
CA LEU A 23 -12.99 11.14 -28.24
C LEU A 23 -12.13 10.45 -29.31
N PRO A 24 -10.81 10.68 -29.36
CA PRO A 24 -9.95 9.85 -30.17
C PRO A 24 -10.13 8.45 -29.63
N ALA A 25 -10.55 7.52 -30.48
CA ALA A 25 -10.41 6.11 -30.26
C ALA A 25 -8.89 5.84 -30.11
N CYS A 26 -8.39 5.99 -28.90
CA CYS A 26 -7.13 5.40 -28.49
C CYS A 26 -7.37 3.91 -28.31
N GLY A 27 -7.73 3.25 -29.43
CA GLY A 27 -7.48 1.86 -29.62
C GLY A 27 -5.96 1.74 -29.74
N LYS A 28 -5.26 1.63 -28.61
CA LYS A 28 -4.00 0.92 -28.59
C LYS A 28 -4.37 -0.51 -28.98
N GLU A 29 -4.07 -0.91 -30.20
CA GLU A 29 -3.94 -2.33 -30.51
C GLU A 29 -3.09 -2.93 -29.38
N PRO A 30 -3.47 -4.09 -28.81
CA PRO A 30 -2.61 -4.76 -27.85
C PRO A 30 -1.29 -4.98 -28.59
N ARG A 31 -0.23 -4.28 -28.17
CA ARG A 31 1.12 -4.57 -28.65
C ARG A 31 1.34 -6.03 -28.35
N GLN A 32 1.64 -6.83 -29.38
CA GLN A 32 2.13 -8.18 -29.19
C GLN A 32 3.33 -8.09 -28.26
N GLU A 33 3.21 -8.66 -27.08
CA GLU A 33 4.30 -8.67 -26.10
C GLU A 33 5.43 -9.49 -26.70
N ALA A 34 6.61 -8.89 -26.79
CA ALA A 34 7.80 -9.58 -27.25
C ALA A 34 8.16 -10.67 -26.23
N HIS A 35 8.26 -11.90 -26.67
CA HIS A 35 8.71 -13.02 -25.87
C HIS A 35 10.23 -13.17 -26.03
N TYR A 36 10.94 -13.29 -24.89
CA TYR A 36 12.39 -13.41 -24.89
C TYR A 36 12.82 -14.69 -24.18
N GLU A 37 13.77 -15.40 -24.77
CA GLU A 37 14.39 -16.59 -24.18
C GLU A 37 15.90 -16.45 -24.11
N ILE A 38 16.53 -17.17 -23.19
CA ILE A 38 17.99 -17.24 -23.09
C ILE A 38 18.46 -18.49 -23.83
N ILE A 39 19.04 -18.30 -25.01
CA ILE A 39 19.63 -19.35 -25.83
C ILE A 39 21.15 -19.13 -25.86
N ASP A 40 21.93 -20.12 -25.44
CA ASP A 40 23.40 -20.07 -25.37
C ASP A 40 23.95 -18.84 -24.61
N GLY A 41 23.27 -18.47 -23.48
CA GLY A 41 23.67 -17.34 -22.63
C GLY A 41 23.38 -15.95 -23.21
N LYS A 42 22.58 -15.86 -24.28
CA LYS A 42 22.14 -14.59 -24.88
C LYS A 42 20.62 -14.47 -24.81
N ILE A 43 20.15 -13.25 -24.58
CA ILE A 43 18.71 -12.95 -24.65
C ILE A 43 18.31 -12.86 -26.12
N VAL A 44 17.37 -13.68 -26.54
CA VAL A 44 16.85 -13.75 -27.91
C VAL A 44 15.36 -13.48 -27.90
N GLU A 45 14.89 -12.57 -28.76
CA GLU A 45 13.46 -12.34 -28.97
C GLU A 45 12.88 -13.52 -29.80
N VAL A 46 11.92 -14.24 -29.18
CA VAL A 46 11.20 -15.34 -29.85
C VAL A 46 9.86 -14.81 -30.36
N ARG A 47 9.64 -14.93 -31.67
CA ARG A 47 8.40 -14.51 -32.30
C ARG A 47 7.35 -15.61 -32.23
N PRO A 48 6.05 -15.28 -32.05
CA PRO A 48 4.96 -16.27 -31.86
C PRO A 48 4.81 -17.31 -32.98
N GLU A 49 5.42 -17.08 -34.15
CA GLU A 49 5.33 -17.99 -35.29
C GLU A 49 6.22 -19.24 -35.18
N GLU A 50 7.09 -19.33 -34.16
CA GLU A 50 8.01 -20.44 -33.93
C GLU A 50 7.58 -21.43 -32.80
N GLU A 51 6.43 -21.22 -32.19
CA GLU A 51 5.89 -22.09 -31.12
C GLU A 51 5.25 -23.37 -31.67
N ASN A 52 6.05 -24.25 -32.26
CA ASN A 52 5.65 -25.64 -32.53
C ASN A 52 6.75 -26.63 -32.13
N VAL A 53 7.31 -26.49 -30.95
CA VAL A 53 8.17 -27.53 -30.36
C VAL A 53 7.58 -27.94 -29.02
N ILE A 54 6.93 -29.10 -29.04
CA ILE A 54 6.46 -29.79 -27.84
C ILE A 54 7.72 -30.26 -27.08
N HIS A 55 7.98 -29.66 -25.93
CA HIS A 55 8.90 -30.22 -24.94
C HIS A 55 8.11 -31.11 -23.97
N GLU A 56 8.24 -32.42 -24.20
CA GLU A 56 7.85 -33.44 -23.23
C GLU A 56 8.78 -33.37 -21.98
N GLY A 57 8.18 -33.36 -20.81
CA GLY A 57 8.72 -33.95 -19.58
C GLY A 57 9.60 -33.03 -18.72
N TYR A 58 8.99 -32.33 -17.81
CA TYR A 58 9.62 -32.03 -16.53
C TYR A 58 8.83 -32.75 -15.44
N ASP A 59 9.36 -33.89 -15.00
CA ASP A 59 8.91 -34.58 -13.80
C ASP A 59 9.28 -33.73 -12.56
N ALA A 60 8.29 -33.22 -11.86
CA ALA A 60 8.47 -32.61 -10.57
C ALA A 60 8.99 -33.67 -9.57
N PRO A 61 10.01 -33.37 -8.75
CA PRO A 61 10.44 -34.29 -7.70
C PRO A 61 9.31 -34.53 -6.71
N ALA A 62 9.12 -35.79 -6.33
CA ALA A 62 8.13 -36.22 -5.36
C ALA A 62 8.35 -35.54 -3.99
N PRO A 63 7.27 -35.19 -3.27
CA PRO A 63 7.39 -34.55 -1.97
C PRO A 63 8.03 -35.49 -0.94
N VAL A 64 9.01 -34.97 -0.22
CA VAL A 64 9.65 -35.66 0.92
C VAL A 64 8.63 -35.74 2.06
N PRO A 65 8.35 -36.91 2.63
CA PRO A 65 7.43 -37.02 3.76
C PRO A 65 8.09 -36.57 5.05
N GLY A 66 7.54 -35.56 5.69
CA GLY A 66 7.83 -35.28 7.10
C GLY A 66 8.16 -33.83 7.47
N GLU A 67 7.40 -32.84 7.00
CA GLU A 67 7.31 -31.59 7.74
C GLU A 67 5.84 -31.22 7.90
N ALA A 68 5.47 -30.99 9.16
CA ALA A 68 4.13 -30.65 9.57
C ALA A 68 3.70 -29.34 8.92
N SER A 69 2.53 -29.38 8.31
CA SER A 69 1.79 -28.24 7.78
C SER A 69 1.70 -27.11 8.81
N ALA A 70 2.51 -26.09 8.64
CA ALA A 70 2.24 -24.79 9.28
C ALA A 70 1.05 -24.18 8.56
N GLY A 71 -0.02 -23.92 9.32
CA GLY A 71 -1.28 -23.41 8.78
C GLY A 71 -1.09 -22.10 8.04
N ASN A 72 -1.80 -21.96 6.93
CA ASN A 72 -1.98 -20.74 6.18
C ASN A 72 -2.53 -19.64 7.10
N THR A 73 -1.68 -18.75 7.55
CA THR A 73 -2.10 -17.48 8.12
C THR A 73 -2.11 -16.48 6.96
N GLU A 74 -3.28 -16.18 6.43
CA GLU A 74 -3.44 -15.05 5.53
C GLU A 74 -3.07 -13.77 6.28
N ILE A 75 -1.99 -13.12 5.86
CA ILE A 75 -1.59 -11.83 6.40
C ILE A 75 -2.38 -10.78 5.66
N SER A 76 -3.34 -10.19 6.36
CA SER A 76 -3.98 -8.95 5.92
C SER A 76 -2.96 -7.81 5.96
N ASP A 77 -2.89 -7.03 4.87
CA ASP A 77 -2.04 -5.86 4.73
C ASP A 77 -2.13 -4.94 5.97
N GLY A 78 -1.08 -4.94 6.78
CA GLY A 78 -0.72 -3.87 7.70
C GLY A 78 -1.60 -3.62 8.93
N VAL A 79 -2.65 -4.39 9.16
CA VAL A 79 -3.40 -4.39 10.42
C VAL A 79 -3.22 -5.76 11.06
N ALA A 80 -2.52 -5.80 12.18
CA ALA A 80 -2.34 -7.03 12.93
C ALA A 80 -3.68 -7.74 13.08
N SER A 81 -3.74 -9.01 12.64
CA SER A 81 -4.90 -9.86 12.91
C SER A 81 -4.98 -10.06 14.43
N TRP A 82 -5.99 -9.47 15.04
CA TRP A 82 -6.24 -9.46 16.47
C TRP A 82 -6.81 -10.81 16.94
N GLN A 83 -6.23 -11.91 16.53
CA GLN A 83 -6.68 -13.26 16.86
C GLN A 83 -5.91 -13.87 18.02
N ASP A 84 -5.66 -13.12 19.10
CA ASP A 84 -5.22 -13.74 20.34
C ASP A 84 -6.39 -13.82 21.31
N GLU A 85 -7.10 -14.94 21.27
CA GLU A 85 -8.25 -15.26 22.10
C GLU A 85 -7.91 -15.40 23.60
N GLU A 86 -6.64 -15.36 24.00
CA GLU A 86 -6.20 -15.64 25.37
C GLU A 86 -5.91 -14.41 26.24
N TYR A 87 -5.85 -13.21 25.65
CA TYR A 87 -5.47 -12.01 26.41
C TYR A 87 -6.65 -11.13 26.77
N ASN A 88 -7.09 -11.26 27.92
CA ASN A 88 -8.05 -10.52 28.70
C ASN A 88 -9.34 -11.30 28.90
N SER A 89 -9.42 -11.98 30.02
CA SER A 89 -10.67 -12.42 30.61
C SER A 89 -11.56 -11.19 30.88
N LEU A 90 -12.23 -10.69 29.81
CA LEU A 90 -13.35 -9.82 30.01
C LEU A 90 -14.33 -10.58 30.92
N SER A 91 -14.63 -10.02 32.07
CA SER A 91 -15.74 -10.53 32.87
C SER A 91 -16.99 -10.53 31.99
N GLU A 92 -17.70 -11.63 31.96
CA GLU A 92 -18.98 -11.71 31.25
C GLU A 92 -19.86 -10.56 31.74
N GLY A 93 -20.31 -9.70 30.80
CA GLY A 93 -21.13 -8.52 31.12
C GLY A 93 -20.35 -7.24 31.48
N ASP A 94 -19.06 -7.11 31.10
CA ASP A 94 -18.36 -5.83 31.23
C ASP A 94 -19.14 -4.69 30.55
N PRO A 95 -19.57 -3.65 31.29
CA PRO A 95 -20.45 -2.62 30.76
C PRO A 95 -19.85 -1.83 29.58
N ALA A 96 -18.53 -1.70 29.51
CA ALA A 96 -17.87 -0.98 28.40
C ALA A 96 -17.93 -1.81 27.11
N ILE A 97 -17.65 -3.11 27.20
CA ILE A 97 -17.74 -3.98 26.03
C ILE A 97 -19.19 -4.11 25.52
N GLU A 98 -20.16 -4.17 26.41
CA GLU A 98 -21.58 -4.21 26.01
C GLU A 98 -22.02 -2.92 25.31
N ARG A 99 -21.54 -1.74 25.77
CA ARG A 99 -21.75 -0.47 25.05
C ARG A 99 -21.11 -0.48 23.66
N LEU A 100 -19.88 -1.00 23.54
CA LEU A 100 -19.20 -1.09 22.24
C LEU A 100 -19.94 -2.04 21.29
N LYS A 101 -20.37 -3.22 21.75
CA LYS A 101 -21.16 -4.15 20.97
C LYS A 101 -22.48 -3.55 20.49
N ALA A 102 -23.19 -2.84 21.35
CA ALA A 102 -24.43 -2.16 20.96
C ALA A 102 -24.18 -1.11 19.86
N ARG A 103 -23.10 -0.31 19.98
CA ARG A 103 -22.70 0.63 18.94
C ARG A 103 -22.31 -0.08 17.64
N LEU A 104 -21.53 -1.16 17.72
CA LEU A 104 -21.11 -1.95 16.57
C LEU A 104 -22.29 -2.53 15.79
N LEU A 105 -23.31 -3.05 16.49
CA LEU A 105 -24.54 -3.53 15.85
C LEU A 105 -25.29 -2.40 15.13
N THR A 106 -25.36 -1.21 15.73
CA THR A 106 -25.97 -0.03 15.07
C THR A 106 -25.17 0.41 13.84
N VAL A 107 -23.84 0.35 13.90
CA VAL A 107 -22.95 0.63 12.77
C VAL A 107 -23.16 -0.39 11.64
N CYS A 108 -23.25 -1.67 11.99
CA CYS A 108 -23.59 -2.71 11.01
C CYS A 108 -24.96 -2.47 10.39
N ASP A 109 -25.95 -2.05 11.18
CA ASP A 109 -27.28 -1.75 10.65
C ASP A 109 -27.25 -0.58 9.65
N ALA A 110 -26.50 0.48 9.94
CA ALA A 110 -26.28 1.59 9.00
C ALA A 110 -25.61 1.15 7.69
N ALA A 111 -24.66 0.21 7.76
CA ALA A 111 -23.94 -0.32 6.61
C ALA A 111 -24.69 -1.45 5.86
N ARG A 112 -25.82 -1.93 6.39
CA ARG A 112 -26.52 -3.12 5.89
C ARG A 112 -26.93 -3.02 4.43
N GLU A 113 -27.63 -1.95 4.04
CA GLU A 113 -28.10 -1.77 2.66
C GLU A 113 -26.92 -1.71 1.66
N PRO A 114 -25.91 -0.85 1.86
CA PRO A 114 -24.74 -0.84 0.97
C PRO A 114 -24.03 -2.20 0.89
N TYR A 115 -23.89 -2.91 2.01
CA TYR A 115 -23.26 -4.23 2.02
C TYR A 115 -24.07 -5.27 1.24
N LEU A 116 -25.39 -5.33 1.45
CA LEU A 116 -26.23 -6.31 0.77
C LEU A 116 -26.34 -6.05 -0.73
N ALA A 117 -26.31 -4.78 -1.14
CA ALA A 117 -26.36 -4.38 -2.56
C ALA A 117 -25.01 -4.56 -3.28
N ALA A 118 -23.92 -4.73 -2.55
CA ALA A 118 -22.58 -4.83 -3.14
C ALA A 118 -22.38 -6.16 -3.89
N ASP A 119 -21.65 -6.09 -5.01
CA ASP A 119 -21.04 -7.29 -5.60
C ASP A 119 -19.91 -7.77 -4.67
N LYS A 120 -20.01 -8.99 -4.20
CA LYS A 120 -19.11 -9.61 -3.24
C LYS A 120 -18.05 -10.50 -3.91
N GLY A 121 -18.08 -10.59 -5.23
CA GLY A 121 -17.18 -11.49 -5.96
C GLY A 121 -17.48 -12.96 -5.66
N SER A 122 -16.53 -13.69 -5.11
CA SER A 122 -16.69 -15.10 -4.75
C SER A 122 -17.42 -15.27 -3.42
N THR A 123 -18.29 -16.27 -3.32
CA THR A 123 -18.96 -16.64 -2.06
C THR A 123 -17.99 -17.18 -0.99
N MET A 124 -16.82 -17.66 -1.41
CA MET A 124 -15.80 -18.19 -0.48
C MET A 124 -14.83 -17.12 0.02
N ASN A 125 -14.57 -16.08 -0.79
CA ASN A 125 -13.69 -14.97 -0.42
C ASN A 125 -14.37 -13.67 -0.86
N VAL A 126 -15.13 -13.07 0.04
CA VAL A 126 -15.76 -11.77 -0.20
C VAL A 126 -14.66 -10.70 -0.38
N THR A 127 -14.73 -9.96 -1.46
CA THR A 127 -13.86 -8.80 -1.68
C THR A 127 -14.69 -7.67 -2.28
N LEU A 128 -14.92 -6.65 -1.48
CA LEU A 128 -15.66 -5.46 -1.89
C LEU A 128 -14.77 -4.52 -2.71
N SER A 129 -15.36 -3.95 -3.76
CA SER A 129 -14.70 -2.87 -4.49
C SER A 129 -14.51 -1.62 -3.61
N THR A 130 -13.55 -0.77 -3.97
CA THR A 130 -13.35 0.53 -3.29
C THR A 130 -14.63 1.38 -3.29
N ALA A 131 -15.44 1.33 -4.35
CA ALA A 131 -16.73 2.04 -4.42
C ALA A 131 -17.75 1.49 -3.41
N ASN A 132 -17.82 0.17 -3.26
CA ASN A 132 -18.72 -0.46 -2.29
C ASN A 132 -18.29 -0.15 -0.85
N LEU A 133 -17.00 -0.20 -0.56
CA LEU A 133 -16.44 0.22 0.74
C LEU A 133 -16.78 1.69 1.03
N ALA A 134 -16.56 2.59 0.07
CA ALA A 134 -16.90 4.01 0.21
C ALA A 134 -18.38 4.22 0.52
N SER A 135 -19.28 3.44 -0.10
CA SER A 135 -20.72 3.51 0.18
C SER A 135 -21.06 3.09 1.61
N MET A 136 -20.40 2.03 2.12
CA MET A 136 -20.59 1.61 3.52
C MET A 136 -20.08 2.68 4.48
N LEU A 137 -18.88 3.23 4.24
CA LEU A 137 -18.28 4.29 5.06
C LEU A 137 -19.15 5.54 5.09
N GLN A 138 -19.70 5.93 3.94
CA GLN A 138 -20.61 7.07 3.85
C GLN A 138 -21.89 6.84 4.67
N ALA A 139 -22.49 5.65 4.60
CA ALA A 139 -23.68 5.33 5.36
C ALA A 139 -23.42 5.37 6.87
N ILE A 140 -22.30 4.79 7.33
CA ILE A 140 -21.87 4.81 8.73
C ILE A 140 -21.56 6.25 9.19
N GLY A 141 -20.84 7.01 8.37
CA GLY A 141 -20.50 8.40 8.66
C GLY A 141 -21.74 9.30 8.75
N ASN A 142 -22.72 9.12 7.85
CA ASN A 142 -23.99 9.84 7.86
C ASN A 142 -24.84 9.51 9.11
N ALA A 143 -24.66 8.32 9.67
CA ALA A 143 -25.24 7.94 10.96
C ALA A 143 -24.51 8.54 12.19
N GLY A 144 -23.45 9.32 11.96
CA GLY A 144 -22.70 10.06 12.99
C GLY A 144 -21.56 9.28 13.63
N TYR A 145 -21.21 8.12 13.11
CA TYR A 145 -20.11 7.32 13.68
C TYR A 145 -18.77 7.67 13.05
N ALA A 146 -17.72 7.65 13.89
CA ALA A 146 -16.33 7.76 13.45
C ALA A 146 -15.91 6.47 12.74
N VAL A 147 -15.58 6.55 11.46
CA VAL A 147 -15.30 5.37 10.63
C VAL A 147 -14.21 5.64 9.60
N GLN A 148 -13.45 4.60 9.31
CA GLN A 148 -12.48 4.57 8.20
C GLN A 148 -12.43 3.17 7.57
N ASP A 149 -11.83 3.03 6.40
CA ASP A 149 -11.49 1.72 5.84
C ASP A 149 -10.15 1.21 6.42
N SER A 150 -9.92 -0.09 6.30
CA SER A 150 -8.67 -0.70 6.80
C SER A 150 -7.41 -0.21 6.06
N LYS A 151 -7.54 0.30 4.83
CA LYS A 151 -6.45 0.89 4.04
C LYS A 151 -6.26 2.38 4.32
N GLY A 152 -7.30 3.07 4.77
CA GLY A 152 -7.30 4.51 5.07
C GLY A 152 -6.47 4.90 6.27
N THR A 153 -6.07 3.96 7.11
CA THR A 153 -5.30 4.21 8.33
C THR A 153 -4.06 5.05 8.11
N LEU A 154 -3.37 4.87 6.96
CA LEU A 154 -2.17 5.62 6.61
C LEU A 154 -2.40 6.64 5.50
N ASN A 155 -3.25 6.34 4.54
CA ASN A 155 -3.42 7.14 3.31
C ASN A 155 -4.64 8.05 3.34
N MET A 156 -5.42 8.07 4.40
CA MET A 156 -6.60 8.95 4.54
C MET A 156 -7.66 8.78 3.47
N GLN A 157 -7.82 7.59 2.94
CA GLN A 157 -8.77 7.40 1.86
C GLN A 157 -10.19 7.50 2.32
N CYS A 158 -10.66 7.19 3.36
CA CYS A 158 -12.06 7.29 3.82
C CYS A 158 -12.11 7.38 5.35
N CYS A 159 -11.89 8.56 5.89
CA CYS A 159 -12.04 8.86 7.31
C CYS A 159 -13.22 9.80 7.51
N THR A 160 -14.08 9.49 8.45
CA THR A 160 -15.25 10.31 8.75
C THR A 160 -15.47 10.39 10.26
N ASN A 161 -15.77 11.59 10.76
CA ASN A 161 -16.10 11.88 12.16
C ASN A 161 -15.01 11.49 13.19
N LEU A 162 -13.76 11.32 12.76
CA LEU A 162 -12.63 10.96 13.63
C LEU A 162 -12.05 12.15 14.42
N ASP A 163 -12.44 13.39 14.09
CA ASP A 163 -12.02 14.61 14.77
C ASP A 163 -12.39 14.64 16.27
N ILE A 164 -13.34 13.83 16.69
CA ILE A 164 -13.68 13.65 18.10
C ILE A 164 -12.46 13.24 18.93
N PHE A 165 -11.56 12.42 18.37
CA PHE A 165 -10.36 11.96 19.06
C PHE A 165 -9.32 13.08 19.24
N ALA A 166 -9.23 14.01 18.28
CA ALA A 166 -8.38 15.19 18.44
C ALA A 166 -8.88 16.09 19.59
N ARG A 167 -10.21 16.20 19.75
CA ARG A 167 -10.81 16.96 20.87
C ARG A 167 -10.60 16.27 22.21
N MET A 168 -10.60 14.95 22.26
CA MET A 168 -10.35 14.20 23.51
C MET A 168 -8.94 14.45 24.06
N ALA A 169 -7.98 14.88 23.23
CA ALA A 169 -6.63 15.20 23.66
C ALA A 169 -6.57 16.40 24.61
N ASP A 170 -7.46 17.36 24.42
CA ASP A 170 -7.47 18.60 25.20
C ASP A 170 -8.11 18.43 26.59
N GLU A 171 -8.86 17.34 26.79
CA GLU A 171 -9.56 17.03 28.05
C GLU A 171 -8.67 16.20 28.97
N THR A 172 -7.58 16.78 29.49
CA THR A 172 -6.53 16.06 30.22
C THR A 172 -6.94 15.43 31.54
N ASN A 173 -8.08 15.80 32.13
CA ASN A 173 -8.48 15.39 33.50
C ASN A 173 -9.89 14.80 33.63
N ALA A 174 -10.63 14.66 32.53
CA ALA A 174 -11.98 14.08 32.57
C ALA A 174 -11.93 12.57 32.19
N ASP A 175 -12.89 11.84 32.78
CA ASP A 175 -13.21 10.51 32.25
C ASP A 175 -13.84 10.69 30.88
N VAL A 176 -13.23 10.14 29.84
CA VAL A 176 -13.64 10.31 28.45
C VAL A 176 -13.73 8.98 27.75
N GLU A 177 -14.65 8.91 26.78
CA GLU A 177 -14.87 7.72 25.97
C GLU A 177 -15.06 8.12 24.51
N GLY A 178 -14.38 7.44 23.60
CA GLY A 178 -14.54 7.61 22.16
C GLY A 178 -14.47 6.28 21.41
N SER A 179 -15.37 6.08 20.47
CA SER A 179 -15.39 4.88 19.62
C SER A 179 -15.11 5.22 18.17
N TYR A 180 -14.38 4.37 17.48
CA TYR A 180 -14.22 4.41 16.03
C TYR A 180 -14.35 3.01 15.44
N PHE A 181 -14.64 2.94 14.14
CA PHE A 181 -14.91 1.69 13.44
C PHE A 181 -14.05 1.59 12.19
N ILE A 182 -13.61 0.37 11.88
CA ILE A 182 -12.85 0.06 10.67
C ILE A 182 -13.66 -0.92 9.83
N VAL A 183 -13.88 -0.59 8.55
CA VAL A 183 -14.50 -1.47 7.56
C VAL A 183 -13.41 -2.12 6.73
N TYR A 184 -13.44 -3.43 6.62
CA TYR A 184 -12.44 -4.23 5.90
C TYR A 184 -12.92 -4.61 4.50
N PRO A 185 -11.99 -5.02 3.60
CA PRO A 185 -12.35 -5.37 2.22
C PRO A 185 -13.34 -6.51 2.06
N ASP A 186 -13.44 -7.41 3.03
CA ASP A 186 -14.44 -8.48 3.09
C ASP A 186 -15.79 -8.02 3.67
N GLY A 187 -15.88 -6.76 4.09
CA GLY A 187 -17.08 -6.15 4.64
C GLY A 187 -17.26 -6.36 6.15
N HIS A 188 -16.38 -7.10 6.85
CA HIS A 188 -16.48 -7.15 8.30
C HIS A 188 -16.15 -5.78 8.91
N ILE A 189 -16.62 -5.52 10.12
CA ILE A 189 -16.46 -4.25 10.81
C ILE A 189 -15.89 -4.51 12.20
N SER A 190 -14.77 -3.87 12.51
CA SER A 190 -14.23 -3.84 13.86
C SER A 190 -14.50 -2.50 14.52
N GLY A 191 -14.98 -2.56 15.76
CA GLY A 191 -15.17 -1.39 16.61
C GLY A 191 -14.07 -1.33 17.67
N PHE A 192 -13.58 -0.13 17.91
CA PHE A 192 -12.57 0.18 18.92
C PHE A 192 -13.10 1.32 19.78
N MET A 193 -12.90 1.21 21.10
CA MET A 193 -13.32 2.24 22.04
C MET A 193 -12.19 2.50 23.03
N LEU A 194 -11.66 3.72 22.98
CA LEU A 194 -10.73 4.23 24.00
C LEU A 194 -11.53 4.81 25.14
N VAL A 195 -11.24 4.34 26.34
CA VAL A 195 -11.86 4.81 27.59
C VAL A 195 -10.76 5.26 28.53
N ARG A 196 -10.90 6.46 29.09
CA ARG A 196 -10.06 6.94 30.18
C ARG A 196 -10.87 6.97 31.45
N GLU A 197 -10.45 6.18 32.42
CA GLU A 197 -11.09 6.06 33.75
C GLU A 197 -10.03 6.22 34.84
N SER A 198 -10.26 7.12 35.77
CA SER A 198 -9.33 7.39 36.87
C SER A 198 -7.88 7.66 36.40
N GLY A 199 -7.73 8.32 35.26
CA GLY A 199 -6.44 8.67 34.67
C GLY A 199 -5.76 7.56 33.85
N MET A 200 -6.31 6.35 33.83
CA MET A 200 -5.79 5.22 33.02
C MET A 200 -6.56 5.04 31.72
N TRP A 201 -5.84 4.68 30.66
CA TRP A 201 -6.43 4.38 29.37
C TRP A 201 -6.65 2.88 29.18
N HIS A 202 -7.81 2.54 28.63
CA HIS A 202 -8.16 1.20 28.19
C HIS A 202 -8.67 1.24 26.75
N LEU A 203 -8.32 0.23 25.96
CA LEU A 203 -8.88 -0.02 24.66
C LEU A 203 -9.79 -1.23 24.73
N TYR A 204 -11.04 -1.05 24.34
CA TYR A 204 -11.97 -2.13 24.10
C TYR A 204 -12.09 -2.37 22.60
N SER A 205 -12.17 -3.62 22.17
CA SER A 205 -12.37 -4.00 20.78
C SER A 205 -13.50 -5.01 20.66
N SER A 206 -14.20 -4.97 19.53
CA SER A 206 -15.19 -5.98 19.15
C SER A 206 -15.32 -6.01 17.65
N SER A 207 -15.49 -7.20 17.07
CA SER A 207 -15.61 -7.37 15.62
C SER A 207 -16.89 -8.11 15.25
N ALA A 208 -17.48 -7.68 14.14
CA ALA A 208 -18.71 -8.23 13.61
C ALA A 208 -18.55 -8.62 12.13
N ALA A 209 -19.16 -9.72 11.75
CA ALA A 209 -19.20 -10.20 10.38
C ALA A 209 -20.65 -10.48 9.95
N TRP A 210 -20.86 -10.50 8.64
CA TRP A 210 -22.15 -10.79 8.02
C TRP A 210 -22.31 -12.29 7.81
N ASN A 211 -23.50 -12.80 8.12
CA ASN A 211 -23.92 -14.13 7.73
C ASN A 211 -24.53 -14.09 6.31
N GLU A 212 -24.69 -15.25 5.70
CA GLU A 212 -25.28 -15.39 4.35
C GLU A 212 -26.69 -14.80 4.23
N ASP A 213 -27.48 -14.84 5.31
CA ASP A 213 -28.84 -14.30 5.38
C ASP A 213 -28.86 -12.77 5.60
N GLY A 214 -27.69 -12.13 5.68
CA GLY A 214 -27.56 -10.70 5.96
C GLY A 214 -27.74 -10.32 7.43
N SER A 215 -27.86 -11.29 8.33
CA SER A 215 -27.76 -11.04 9.77
C SER A 215 -26.30 -10.80 10.17
N VAL A 216 -26.09 -10.21 11.35
CA VAL A 216 -24.78 -9.87 11.87
C VAL A 216 -24.44 -10.75 13.07
N ARG A 217 -23.22 -11.28 13.11
CA ARG A 217 -22.67 -11.96 14.28
C ARG A 217 -21.46 -11.24 14.81
N ILE A 218 -21.39 -11.07 16.12
CA ILE A 218 -20.15 -10.65 16.81
C ILE A 218 -19.31 -11.91 17.04
N TYR A 219 -18.04 -11.86 16.64
CA TYR A 219 -17.16 -13.03 16.70
C TYR A 219 -15.89 -12.81 17.53
N SER A 220 -15.57 -11.58 17.89
CA SER A 220 -14.45 -11.29 18.78
C SER A 220 -14.76 -10.15 19.72
N GLN A 221 -14.06 -10.11 20.85
CA GLN A 221 -14.05 -9.02 21.79
C GLN A 221 -12.76 -9.04 22.60
N GLY A 222 -12.29 -7.87 23.02
CA GLY A 222 -11.07 -7.75 23.80
C GLY A 222 -11.02 -6.47 24.61
N ARG A 223 -10.18 -6.46 25.65
CA ARG A 223 -9.81 -5.29 26.43
C ARG A 223 -8.29 -5.27 26.56
N TYR A 224 -7.68 -4.13 26.35
CA TYR A 224 -6.23 -3.96 26.41
C TYR A 224 -5.90 -2.74 27.29
N ALA A 225 -4.87 -2.86 28.11
CA ALA A 225 -4.29 -1.70 28.75
C ALA A 225 -3.54 -0.84 27.72
N VAL A 226 -3.66 0.47 27.85
CA VAL A 226 -3.01 1.45 26.98
C VAL A 226 -2.04 2.27 27.81
N GLY A 227 -0.76 2.21 27.47
CA GLY A 227 0.29 2.89 28.21
C GLY A 227 0.29 4.40 28.00
N SER A 228 0.02 4.85 26.77
CA SER A 228 -0.05 6.28 26.44
C SER A 228 -0.96 6.53 25.24
N VAL A 229 -1.57 7.71 25.19
CA VAL A 229 -2.28 8.22 24.01
C VAL A 229 -1.75 9.62 23.73
N ARG A 230 -1.36 9.89 22.49
CA ARG A 230 -0.92 11.20 22.07
C ARG A 230 -1.46 11.57 20.69
N TYR A 231 -1.53 12.86 20.42
CA TYR A 231 -1.98 13.40 19.15
C TYR A 231 -0.88 14.25 18.55
N THR A 232 -0.72 14.16 17.23
CA THR A 232 0.27 14.96 16.52
C THR A 232 -0.39 16.12 15.80
N GLN A 233 0.38 17.17 15.52
CA GLN A 233 -0.11 18.34 14.77
C GLN A 233 -0.57 17.97 13.35
N LYS A 234 -0.08 16.85 12.81
CA LYS A 234 -0.50 16.32 11.52
C LYS A 234 -1.85 15.59 11.57
N GLY A 235 -2.40 15.37 12.75
CA GLY A 235 -3.68 14.71 12.92
C GLY A 235 -3.61 13.20 13.09
N TRP A 236 -2.52 12.69 13.66
CA TRP A 236 -2.40 11.30 14.07
C TRP A 236 -2.71 11.13 15.54
N MET A 237 -3.61 10.22 15.88
CA MET A 237 -3.72 9.62 17.21
C MET A 237 -2.76 8.43 17.26
N ILE A 238 -1.87 8.45 18.24
CA ILE A 238 -0.89 7.39 18.46
C ILE A 238 -1.04 6.89 19.88
N TYR A 239 -1.28 5.60 20.04
CA TYR A 239 -1.31 5.00 21.36
C TYR A 239 -0.46 3.75 21.44
N THR A 240 0.04 3.47 22.64
CA THR A 240 0.82 2.28 22.94
C THR A 240 -0.05 1.25 23.64
N ARG A 241 0.09 -0.01 23.24
CA ARG A 241 -0.44 -1.10 24.06
C ARG A 241 0.51 -1.37 25.20
N ASP A 242 -0.04 -1.63 26.37
CA ASP A 242 0.74 -2.24 27.44
C ASP A 242 0.92 -3.72 27.13
N THR A 243 2.16 -4.11 26.90
CA THR A 243 2.57 -5.49 26.63
C THR A 243 3.36 -6.09 27.79
N SER A 244 3.27 -5.49 28.97
CA SER A 244 4.03 -5.92 30.16
C SER A 244 3.76 -7.37 30.53
N ASP A 245 2.52 -7.81 30.35
CA ASP A 245 2.06 -9.17 30.68
C ASP A 245 2.28 -10.19 29.53
N PHE A 246 2.79 -9.73 28.38
CA PHE A 246 3.02 -10.57 27.21
C PHE A 246 4.31 -11.39 27.38
N ASP A 247 4.30 -12.65 26.95
CA ASP A 247 5.51 -13.44 26.79
C ASP A 247 6.39 -12.92 25.63
N GLU A 248 7.59 -13.50 25.47
CA GLU A 248 8.54 -13.06 24.46
C GLU A 248 8.02 -13.23 23.03
N ASN A 249 7.31 -14.33 22.73
CA ASN A 249 6.74 -14.58 21.41
C ASN A 249 5.59 -13.61 21.12
N GLN A 250 4.74 -13.35 22.09
CA GLN A 250 3.64 -12.39 21.96
C GLN A 250 4.15 -10.96 21.72
N ARG A 251 5.18 -10.53 22.48
CA ARG A 251 5.82 -9.22 22.26
C ARG A 251 6.46 -9.10 20.89
N ALA A 252 7.10 -10.17 20.41
CA ALA A 252 7.71 -10.18 19.08
C ALA A 252 6.70 -10.03 17.93
N ASN A 253 5.46 -10.50 18.13
CA ASN A 253 4.41 -10.54 17.13
C ASN A 253 3.34 -9.44 17.31
N THR A 254 3.43 -8.62 18.36
CA THR A 254 2.44 -7.58 18.65
C THR A 254 3.03 -6.20 18.42
N ASP A 255 2.31 -5.37 17.66
CA ASP A 255 2.69 -3.98 17.47
C ASP A 255 2.55 -3.21 18.77
N SER A 256 3.66 -2.63 19.23
CA SER A 256 3.67 -1.80 20.42
C SER A 256 2.90 -0.50 20.23
N TYR A 257 2.75 -0.03 18.97
CA TYR A 257 2.09 1.21 18.63
C TYR A 257 0.90 0.97 17.71
N VAL A 258 -0.14 1.76 17.90
CA VAL A 258 -1.26 1.88 16.96
C VAL A 258 -1.36 3.35 16.54
N MET A 259 -1.43 3.58 15.25
CA MET A 259 -1.59 4.91 14.67
C MET A 259 -2.91 4.99 13.90
N VAL A 260 -3.72 5.97 14.27
CA VAL A 260 -5.00 6.25 13.60
C VAL A 260 -5.00 7.71 13.16
N ARG A 261 -5.25 7.94 11.88
CA ARG A 261 -5.40 9.30 11.38
C ARG A 261 -6.77 9.84 11.78
N VAL A 262 -6.81 10.92 12.54
CA VAL A 262 -8.05 11.51 13.06
C VAL A 262 -8.39 12.85 12.41
N LEU A 263 -7.42 13.52 11.78
CA LEU A 263 -7.65 14.69 10.93
C LEU A 263 -7.22 14.36 9.49
N PRO A 264 -8.04 14.73 8.50
CA PRO A 264 -7.73 14.45 7.10
C PRO A 264 -6.49 15.20 6.63
N MET A 265 -5.75 14.58 5.69
CA MET A 265 -4.77 15.31 4.89
C MET A 265 -5.50 16.36 4.05
N GLU A 266 -4.80 17.41 3.70
CA GLU A 266 -5.26 18.33 2.66
C GLU A 266 -5.40 17.57 1.34
N ALA A 267 -6.50 17.79 0.62
CA ALA A 267 -6.89 16.97 -0.53
C ALA A 267 -5.84 16.96 -1.65
N GLU A 268 -5.22 18.11 -1.91
CA GLU A 268 -4.19 18.21 -2.94
C GLU A 268 -2.88 17.55 -2.49
N ALA A 269 -2.49 17.67 -1.22
CA ALA A 269 -1.33 16.98 -0.67
C ALA A 269 -1.49 15.46 -0.80
N LYS A 270 -2.69 14.95 -0.52
CA LYS A 270 -3.03 13.54 -0.72
C LYS A 270 -2.91 13.12 -2.19
N ARG A 271 -3.52 13.90 -3.10
CA ARG A 271 -3.45 13.63 -4.55
C ARG A 271 -2.01 13.60 -5.07
N LEU A 272 -1.17 14.52 -4.61
CA LEU A 272 0.25 14.56 -4.98
C LEU A 272 1.01 13.36 -4.40
N CYS A 273 0.70 12.95 -3.17
CA CYS A 273 1.27 11.77 -2.56
C CYS A 273 0.93 10.51 -3.36
N ASP A 274 -0.35 10.30 -3.67
CA ASP A 274 -0.85 9.14 -4.41
C ASP A 274 -0.27 9.06 -5.82
N LEU A 275 -0.03 10.20 -6.46
CA LEU A 275 0.43 10.23 -7.85
C LEU A 275 1.96 10.09 -7.97
N TYR A 276 2.73 10.68 -7.06
CA TYR A 276 4.18 10.84 -7.24
C TYR A 276 5.03 10.07 -6.23
N VAL A 277 4.50 9.71 -5.07
CA VAL A 277 5.30 9.11 -4.00
C VAL A 277 4.87 7.68 -3.68
N GLU A 278 3.57 7.46 -3.45
CA GLU A 278 3.00 6.17 -3.07
C GLU A 278 3.30 5.04 -4.08
N PRO A 279 3.31 5.26 -5.42
CA PRO A 279 3.58 4.18 -6.37
C PRO A 279 4.96 3.55 -6.25
N VAL A 280 5.92 4.27 -5.65
CA VAL A 280 7.28 3.77 -5.36
C VAL A 280 7.44 3.46 -3.88
N GLY A 281 7.03 4.37 -2.98
CA GLY A 281 7.20 4.21 -1.55
C GLY A 281 8.66 4.01 -1.13
N TYR A 282 8.86 3.25 -0.04
CA TYR A 282 10.19 3.11 0.58
C TYR A 282 10.68 1.66 0.71
N PHE A 283 9.92 0.69 0.19
CA PHE A 283 10.25 -0.71 0.36
C PHE A 283 11.34 -1.14 -0.63
N GLU A 284 12.47 -1.63 -0.13
CA GLU A 284 13.58 -2.20 -0.91
C GLU A 284 14.03 -1.35 -2.12
N ASN A 285 13.92 -0.02 -2.02
CA ASN A 285 14.48 0.92 -2.97
C ASN A 285 14.97 2.18 -2.24
N ASN A 286 15.88 2.94 -2.86
CA ASN A 286 16.48 4.10 -2.24
C ASN A 286 16.13 5.44 -2.90
N LEU A 287 15.13 5.46 -3.77
CA LEU A 287 14.79 6.67 -4.52
C LEU A 287 14.59 7.89 -3.62
N PHE A 288 13.87 7.70 -2.50
CA PHE A 288 13.50 8.77 -1.59
C PHE A 288 14.35 8.83 -0.31
N THR A 289 15.24 7.85 -0.11
CA THR A 289 16.13 7.78 1.05
C THR A 289 17.55 8.24 0.76
N THR A 290 17.82 8.73 -0.45
CA THR A 290 19.09 9.32 -0.87
C THR A 290 18.90 10.69 -1.50
N THR A 291 19.95 11.52 -1.50
CA THR A 291 19.95 12.83 -2.16
C THR A 291 20.51 12.70 -3.58
N TRP A 292 19.73 13.10 -4.57
CA TRP A 292 20.09 13.06 -6.00
C TRP A 292 19.35 14.16 -6.80
N ASN A 293 19.77 14.41 -8.03
CA ASN A 293 19.10 15.28 -8.99
C ASN A 293 19.41 14.87 -10.44
N GLU A 294 18.77 15.52 -11.44
CA GLU A 294 18.95 15.24 -12.87
C GLU A 294 20.42 15.34 -13.36
N ALA A 295 21.33 16.01 -12.63
CA ALA A 295 22.75 16.04 -12.92
C ALA A 295 23.57 15.01 -12.13
N TYR A 296 22.98 14.33 -11.15
CA TYR A 296 23.68 13.42 -10.25
C TYR A 296 22.77 12.27 -9.81
N PHE A 297 22.65 11.24 -10.65
CA PHE A 297 21.85 10.03 -10.39
C PHE A 297 22.64 8.90 -9.69
N THR A 298 23.94 9.03 -9.53
CA THR A 298 24.83 7.98 -8.98
C THR A 298 24.32 7.34 -7.66
N PRO A 299 23.67 8.06 -6.73
CA PRO A 299 23.19 7.45 -5.50
C PRO A 299 21.98 6.51 -5.67
N ILE A 300 21.28 6.56 -6.82
CA ILE A 300 20.06 5.75 -7.02
C ILE A 300 20.46 4.33 -7.42
N ASP A 301 19.89 3.35 -6.70
CA ASP A 301 19.90 1.96 -7.11
C ASP A 301 18.74 1.69 -8.09
N PHE A 302 19.00 1.86 -9.39
CA PHE A 302 18.00 1.65 -10.43
C PHE A 302 17.58 0.18 -10.55
N ASN A 303 18.41 -0.77 -10.15
CA ASN A 303 18.09 -2.18 -10.20
C ASN A 303 17.02 -2.54 -9.15
N SER A 304 17.17 -2.10 -7.92
CA SER A 304 16.15 -2.28 -6.88
C SER A 304 14.87 -1.46 -7.17
N LEU A 305 15.01 -0.28 -7.76
CA LEU A 305 13.89 0.58 -8.14
C LEU A 305 13.06 0.01 -9.30
N TYR A 306 13.63 -0.89 -10.11
CA TYR A 306 13.04 -1.33 -11.38
C TYR A 306 11.67 -1.98 -11.24
N ALA A 307 11.39 -2.73 -10.18
CA ALA A 307 10.08 -3.35 -9.98
C ALA A 307 8.94 -2.30 -9.95
N TYR A 308 9.18 -1.17 -9.29
CA TYR A 308 8.23 -0.06 -9.17
C TYR A 308 8.06 0.66 -10.51
N ILE A 309 9.17 0.97 -11.19
CA ILE A 309 9.15 1.56 -12.53
C ILE A 309 8.37 0.67 -13.48
N PHE A 310 8.64 -0.64 -13.46
CA PHE A 310 7.92 -1.61 -14.29
C PHE A 310 6.42 -1.61 -13.99
N GLY A 311 6.04 -1.62 -12.72
CA GLY A 311 4.64 -1.56 -12.28
C GLY A 311 3.94 -0.29 -12.75
N MET A 312 4.58 0.86 -12.63
CA MET A 312 4.04 2.14 -13.07
C MET A 312 3.89 2.23 -14.60
N VAL A 313 4.80 1.62 -15.38
CA VAL A 313 4.72 1.62 -16.86
C VAL A 313 3.69 0.64 -17.36
N ASN A 314 3.66 -0.58 -16.81
CA ASN A 314 2.91 -1.71 -17.37
C ASN A 314 1.57 -1.97 -16.63
N GLY A 315 1.33 -1.35 -15.49
CA GLY A 315 0.12 -1.57 -14.68
C GLY A 315 0.06 -2.96 -14.05
N THR A 316 1.17 -3.69 -14.00
CA THR A 316 1.28 -5.05 -13.47
C THR A 316 2.54 -5.20 -12.63
N ASP A 317 2.48 -6.06 -11.62
CA ASP A 317 3.64 -6.37 -10.79
C ASP A 317 4.72 -7.10 -11.62
N MET A 318 5.97 -6.63 -11.52
CA MET A 318 7.12 -7.28 -12.13
C MET A 318 7.30 -8.73 -11.65
N LEU A 319 6.94 -9.03 -10.41
CA LEU A 319 7.06 -10.35 -9.78
C LEU A 319 5.86 -11.26 -10.06
N SER A 320 4.87 -10.81 -10.84
CA SER A 320 3.76 -11.65 -11.26
C SER A 320 4.26 -12.86 -12.07
N THR A 321 3.47 -13.93 -12.07
CA THR A 321 3.78 -15.18 -12.80
C THR A 321 4.00 -14.97 -14.31
N TYR A 322 3.47 -13.90 -14.89
CA TYR A 322 3.65 -13.54 -16.30
C TYR A 322 5.06 -13.09 -16.64
N ASN A 323 5.86 -12.65 -15.67
CA ASN A 323 7.21 -12.15 -15.90
C ASN A 323 8.30 -13.18 -15.59
N ILE A 324 7.93 -14.45 -15.43
CA ILE A 324 8.86 -15.58 -15.28
C ILE A 324 9.86 -15.68 -16.46
N ARG A 325 9.50 -15.15 -17.62
CA ARG A 325 10.37 -15.04 -18.80
C ARG A 325 11.70 -14.33 -18.55
N TYR A 326 11.77 -13.47 -17.55
CA TYR A 326 13.00 -12.78 -17.16
C TYR A 326 13.80 -13.51 -16.08
N TYR A 327 13.29 -14.64 -15.58
CA TYR A 327 13.98 -15.43 -14.56
C TYR A 327 15.32 -15.93 -15.09
N TYR A 328 16.37 -15.71 -14.31
CA TYR A 328 17.72 -16.13 -14.63
C TYR A 328 18.19 -17.28 -13.74
N LYS A 329 18.17 -17.11 -12.42
CA LYS A 329 18.54 -18.16 -11.45
C LYS A 329 17.99 -17.89 -10.05
N ALA A 330 17.97 -18.92 -9.20
CA ALA A 330 17.71 -18.76 -7.78
C ALA A 330 18.95 -18.26 -7.05
N VAL A 331 18.75 -17.39 -6.05
CA VAL A 331 19.80 -16.81 -5.21
C VAL A 331 19.27 -16.67 -3.77
N GLY A 332 19.82 -17.48 -2.84
CA GLY A 332 19.55 -17.31 -1.42
C GLY A 332 18.06 -17.25 -1.02
N GLY A 333 17.19 -18.04 -1.66
CA GLY A 333 15.74 -18.02 -1.43
C GLY A 333 14.98 -16.98 -2.24
N THR A 334 15.67 -16.17 -3.03
CA THR A 334 15.10 -15.17 -3.94
C THR A 334 15.34 -15.56 -5.41
N LYS A 335 14.82 -14.77 -6.34
CA LYS A 335 14.96 -15.00 -7.79
C LYS A 335 15.74 -13.86 -8.42
N LEU A 336 16.83 -14.19 -9.12
CA LEU A 336 17.54 -13.24 -9.95
C LEU A 336 16.90 -13.24 -11.34
N TYR A 337 16.62 -12.05 -11.85
CA TYR A 337 16.07 -11.82 -13.19
C TYR A 337 17.11 -11.11 -14.05
N LEU A 338 17.06 -11.35 -15.34
CA LEU A 338 17.84 -10.62 -16.33
C LEU A 338 16.88 -9.89 -17.28
N ILE A 339 16.83 -8.58 -17.13
CA ILE A 339 15.92 -7.74 -17.91
C ILE A 339 16.66 -7.27 -19.18
N PRO A 340 16.10 -7.49 -20.38
CA PRO A 340 16.71 -7.02 -21.62
C PRO A 340 16.99 -5.51 -21.56
N ARG A 341 18.16 -5.11 -22.09
CA ARG A 341 18.63 -3.73 -22.07
C ARG A 341 17.55 -2.74 -22.53
N ASP A 342 16.98 -2.97 -23.71
CA ASP A 342 16.05 -2.02 -24.31
C ASP A 342 14.74 -1.92 -23.50
N THR A 343 14.31 -3.01 -22.86
CA THR A 343 13.14 -3.01 -21.98
C THR A 343 13.40 -2.22 -20.70
N PHE A 344 14.56 -2.42 -20.08
CA PHE A 344 14.94 -1.70 -18.87
C PHE A 344 15.06 -0.20 -19.11
N GLU A 345 15.85 0.17 -20.13
CA GLU A 345 16.10 1.57 -20.50
C GLU A 345 14.81 2.29 -20.92
N TYR A 346 13.97 1.65 -21.73
CA TYR A 346 12.66 2.20 -22.09
C TYR A 346 11.79 2.50 -20.88
N ASN A 347 11.71 1.60 -19.91
CA ASN A 347 10.90 1.81 -18.70
C ASN A 347 11.46 2.94 -17.84
N VAL A 348 12.78 2.99 -17.66
CA VAL A 348 13.46 4.06 -16.90
C VAL A 348 13.22 5.43 -17.55
N ASP A 349 13.27 5.54 -18.88
CA ASP A 349 13.04 6.78 -19.62
C ASP A 349 11.64 7.38 -19.42
N GLN A 350 10.66 6.57 -19.00
CA GLN A 350 9.32 7.08 -18.73
C GLN A 350 9.30 8.03 -17.51
N TYR A 351 10.24 7.85 -16.58
CA TYR A 351 10.26 8.60 -15.31
C TYR A 351 11.57 9.36 -15.05
N PHE A 352 12.64 9.09 -15.80
CA PHE A 352 13.96 9.72 -15.61
C PHE A 352 14.53 10.20 -16.94
N ARG A 353 15.16 11.37 -16.91
CA ARG A 353 15.93 11.90 -18.04
C ARG A 353 17.39 11.57 -17.85
N ILE A 354 17.78 10.35 -18.19
CA ILE A 354 19.13 9.84 -17.96
C ILE A 354 19.75 9.35 -19.27
N ASP A 355 21.05 9.62 -19.45
CA ASP A 355 21.81 9.04 -20.55
C ASP A 355 22.01 7.54 -20.34
N HIS A 356 21.73 6.72 -21.36
CA HIS A 356 21.79 5.26 -21.24
C HIS A 356 23.20 4.74 -20.99
N SER A 357 24.24 5.39 -21.52
CA SER A 357 25.62 4.97 -21.24
C SER A 357 25.99 5.22 -19.78
N PHE A 358 25.49 6.33 -19.24
CA PHE A 358 25.64 6.63 -17.81
C PHE A 358 24.81 5.67 -16.95
N LEU A 359 23.54 5.41 -17.31
CA LEU A 359 22.69 4.42 -16.60
C LEU A 359 23.35 3.05 -16.50
N ARG A 360 23.95 2.56 -17.62
CA ARG A 360 24.71 1.30 -17.63
C ARG A 360 25.94 1.34 -16.72
N SER A 361 26.56 2.47 -16.55
CA SER A 361 27.76 2.61 -15.72
C SER A 361 27.48 2.61 -14.21
N ILE A 362 26.26 2.97 -13.81
CA ILE A 362 25.84 3.08 -12.40
C ILE A 362 24.88 1.97 -11.95
N SER A 363 24.50 1.06 -12.86
CA SER A 363 23.55 -0.03 -12.62
C SER A 363 24.22 -1.39 -12.84
N ASP A 364 23.58 -2.46 -12.36
CA ASP A 364 24.05 -3.84 -12.57
C ASP A 364 23.74 -4.32 -13.99
N TYR A 365 24.43 -3.74 -14.97
CA TYR A 365 24.36 -4.06 -16.37
C TYR A 365 25.41 -5.08 -16.78
N SER A 366 24.99 -6.18 -17.42
CA SER A 366 25.92 -7.15 -18.05
C SER A 366 26.00 -6.91 -19.56
N SER A 367 27.16 -6.45 -20.02
CA SER A 367 27.40 -6.25 -21.46
C SER A 367 27.46 -7.58 -22.23
N SER A 368 27.92 -8.66 -21.59
CA SER A 368 27.99 -9.98 -22.20
C SER A 368 26.64 -10.64 -22.38
N LEU A 369 25.69 -10.39 -21.45
CA LEU A 369 24.35 -10.93 -21.49
C LEU A 369 23.33 -9.93 -22.11
N GLY A 370 23.72 -8.68 -22.31
CA GLY A 370 22.89 -7.65 -22.94
C GLY A 370 21.70 -7.21 -22.09
N GLY A 371 21.80 -7.24 -20.76
CA GLY A 371 20.68 -6.92 -19.87
C GLY A 371 21.12 -6.48 -18.48
N TYR A 372 20.12 -6.08 -17.69
CA TYR A 372 20.28 -5.61 -16.32
C TYR A 372 19.80 -6.69 -15.33
N PHE A 373 20.56 -6.90 -14.28
CA PHE A 373 20.13 -7.79 -13.22
C PHE A 373 19.12 -7.10 -12.30
N PHE A 374 18.12 -7.87 -11.90
CA PHE A 374 17.14 -7.48 -10.90
C PHE A 374 16.93 -8.64 -9.92
N LEU A 375 17.01 -8.39 -8.63
CA LEU A 375 16.74 -9.38 -7.61
C LEU A 375 15.28 -9.24 -7.13
N GLY A 376 14.45 -10.20 -7.51
CA GLY A 376 13.08 -10.28 -7.07
C GLY A 376 12.99 -11.00 -5.73
N TYR A 377 12.00 -10.64 -4.93
CA TYR A 377 11.68 -11.29 -3.67
C TYR A 377 10.45 -12.16 -3.81
N ASP A 378 10.40 -13.27 -3.06
CA ASP A 378 9.23 -14.12 -3.01
C ASP A 378 8.18 -13.53 -2.06
N ARG A 379 6.92 -13.96 -2.19
CA ARG A 379 5.80 -13.54 -1.34
C ARG A 379 6.12 -13.73 0.15
N ASP A 380 6.84 -14.80 0.48
CA ASP A 380 7.27 -15.09 1.86
C ASP A 380 8.31 -14.08 2.40
N TYR A 381 9.05 -13.41 1.54
CA TYR A 381 9.96 -12.34 1.94
C TYR A 381 9.20 -11.13 2.49
N TYR A 382 8.02 -10.83 1.97
CA TYR A 382 7.16 -9.77 2.50
C TYR A 382 6.70 -10.05 3.93
N ASN A 383 6.49 -11.30 4.28
CA ASN A 383 6.00 -11.69 5.59
C ASN A 383 7.02 -11.51 6.71
N VAL A 384 8.30 -11.46 6.36
CA VAL A 384 9.43 -11.20 7.29
C VAL A 384 10.04 -9.83 7.10
N THR A 385 9.42 -8.98 6.28
CA THR A 385 10.04 -7.72 5.91
C THR A 385 9.87 -6.64 6.94
N PRO A 386 10.87 -5.79 7.03
CA PRO A 386 10.86 -4.69 7.95
C PRO A 386 9.75 -3.70 7.57
N ARG A 387 9.06 -3.38 8.50
CA ARG A 387 8.27 -2.28 8.97
C ARG A 387 8.55 -1.01 8.17
N THR A 388 8.14 -1.02 6.89
CA THR A 388 8.39 0.05 5.94
C THR A 388 7.48 1.23 6.23
N PRO A 389 8.00 2.47 6.31
CA PRO A 389 7.16 3.64 6.48
C PRO A 389 6.29 3.89 5.24
N LYS A 390 5.25 4.69 5.41
CA LYS A 390 4.37 5.19 4.35
C LYS A 390 4.60 6.68 4.13
N PRO A 391 4.53 7.18 2.89
CA PRO A 391 4.73 8.59 2.60
C PRO A 391 3.51 9.43 2.96
N GLU A 392 3.78 10.66 3.40
CA GLU A 392 2.79 11.70 3.62
C GLU A 392 3.32 13.04 3.13
N VAL A 393 2.71 13.60 2.09
CA VAL A 393 3.03 14.97 1.63
C VAL A 393 2.49 15.97 2.65
N VAL A 394 3.38 16.74 3.27
CA VAL A 394 3.02 17.70 4.32
C VAL A 394 3.00 19.15 3.85
N SER A 395 3.68 19.44 2.73
CA SER A 395 3.57 20.71 2.02
C SER A 395 4.04 20.57 0.58
N TYR A 396 3.63 21.50 -0.28
CA TYR A 396 4.00 21.49 -1.68
C TYR A 396 4.06 22.91 -2.27
N THR A 397 4.79 23.06 -3.37
CA THR A 397 4.92 24.31 -4.12
C THR A 397 4.89 24.02 -5.61
N TYR A 398 4.02 24.72 -6.33
CA TYR A 398 4.03 24.79 -7.79
C TYR A 398 5.05 25.84 -8.24
N ASN A 399 6.14 25.39 -8.85
CA ASN A 399 7.25 26.27 -9.24
C ASN A 399 6.97 26.97 -10.58
N ALA A 400 7.53 28.16 -10.77
CA ALA A 400 7.37 28.93 -12.01
C ALA A 400 7.91 28.23 -13.27
N ASN A 401 8.83 27.25 -13.11
CA ASN A 401 9.39 26.43 -14.18
C ASN A 401 8.54 25.18 -14.52
N GLY A 402 7.32 25.10 -13.97
CA GLY A 402 6.40 24.01 -14.21
C GLY A 402 6.69 22.72 -13.42
N THR A 403 7.62 22.74 -12.49
CA THR A 403 7.85 21.60 -11.57
C THR A 403 7.01 21.76 -10.31
N ILE A 404 6.84 20.65 -9.57
CA ILE A 404 6.22 20.64 -8.24
C ILE A 404 7.25 20.14 -7.25
N THR A 405 7.47 20.90 -6.18
CA THR A 405 8.31 20.48 -5.05
C THR A 405 7.41 20.12 -3.88
N MET A 406 7.63 18.96 -3.29
CA MET A 406 6.87 18.42 -2.17
C MET A 406 7.79 18.15 -0.99
N ILE A 407 7.38 18.51 0.21
CA ILE A 407 7.98 18.02 1.45
C ILE A 407 7.19 16.78 1.88
N VAL A 408 7.89 15.69 2.06
CA VAL A 408 7.31 14.39 2.38
C VAL A 408 7.86 13.88 3.69
N ASP A 409 6.99 13.51 4.60
CA ASP A 409 7.32 12.78 5.83
C ASP A 409 7.08 11.29 5.63
N ALA A 410 8.00 10.48 6.11
CA ALA A 410 7.83 9.04 6.18
C ALA A 410 7.18 8.68 7.52
N VAL A 411 5.90 8.29 7.49
CA VAL A 411 5.14 7.85 8.65
C VAL A 411 5.45 6.39 8.93
N ASN A 412 5.91 6.07 10.14
CA ASN A 412 6.24 4.69 10.49
C ASN A 412 5.45 4.20 11.72
N PRO A 413 4.38 3.42 11.51
CA PRO A 413 3.54 2.92 12.58
C PRO A 413 4.26 2.03 13.57
N TRP A 414 5.27 1.28 13.14
CA TRP A 414 6.01 0.37 14.01
C TRP A 414 6.82 1.08 15.09
N TYR A 415 7.28 2.28 14.77
CA TYR A 415 7.99 3.13 15.72
C TYR A 415 7.08 4.19 16.35
N GLY A 416 5.79 4.14 16.04
CA GLY A 416 4.82 5.10 16.54
C GLY A 416 5.17 6.53 16.18
N THR A 417 5.75 6.77 15.02
CA THR A 417 6.18 8.11 14.59
C THR A 417 5.52 8.54 13.28
N ASP A 418 5.04 9.77 13.25
CA ASP A 418 4.52 10.39 12.04
C ASP A 418 5.60 11.10 11.20
N LYS A 419 6.87 10.96 11.61
CA LYS A 419 8.06 11.43 10.88
C LYS A 419 9.26 10.55 11.26
N ALA A 420 9.42 9.42 10.60
CA ALA A 420 10.63 8.60 10.71
C ALA A 420 11.82 9.26 10.02
N PHE A 421 11.57 9.92 8.89
CA PHE A 421 12.50 10.83 8.20
C PHE A 421 11.70 11.78 7.31
N ARG A 422 12.39 12.78 6.77
CA ARG A 422 11.81 13.77 5.86
C ARG A 422 12.65 13.89 4.60
N HIS A 423 12.00 14.02 3.45
CA HIS A 423 12.68 14.36 2.20
C HIS A 423 11.90 15.41 1.40
N GLU A 424 12.59 16.05 0.47
CA GLU A 424 12.04 17.01 -0.48
C GLU A 424 12.12 16.40 -1.88
N LEU A 425 10.97 16.15 -2.49
CA LEU A 425 10.86 15.57 -3.82
C LEU A 425 10.44 16.64 -4.82
N THR A 426 11.14 16.76 -5.94
CA THR A 426 10.72 17.59 -7.06
C THR A 426 10.39 16.71 -8.26
N VAL A 427 9.22 16.93 -8.85
CA VAL A 427 8.75 16.26 -10.07
C VAL A 427 8.41 17.27 -11.15
N ARG A 428 8.47 16.86 -12.41
CA ARG A 428 8.01 17.64 -13.56
C ARG A 428 6.79 16.93 -14.16
N PRO A 429 5.57 17.46 -13.95
CA PRO A 429 4.37 16.94 -14.59
C PRO A 429 4.48 16.98 -16.11
N GLY A 430 3.90 15.97 -16.76
CA GLY A 430 3.75 15.89 -18.21
C GLY A 430 2.26 15.95 -18.61
N ASN A 431 1.92 15.36 -19.72
CA ASN A 431 0.53 15.29 -20.19
C ASN A 431 -0.23 14.17 -19.45
N GLY A 432 -1.45 14.45 -19.00
CA GLY A 432 -2.25 13.48 -18.23
C GLY A 432 -1.57 13.16 -16.90
N ASN A 433 -1.39 11.88 -16.62
CA ASN A 433 -0.72 11.40 -15.41
C ASN A 433 0.79 11.13 -15.61
N SER A 434 1.37 11.47 -16.76
CA SER A 434 2.81 11.31 -16.97
C SER A 434 3.60 12.35 -16.17
N PHE A 435 4.80 12.00 -15.74
CA PHE A 435 5.71 12.90 -15.05
C PHE A 435 7.15 12.37 -15.11
N THR A 436 8.11 13.21 -14.75
CA THR A 436 9.48 12.78 -14.51
C THR A 436 9.96 13.23 -13.14
N TYR A 437 10.74 12.40 -12.48
CA TYR A 437 11.44 12.75 -11.27
C TYR A 437 12.61 13.68 -11.61
N VAL A 438 12.77 14.76 -10.84
CA VAL A 438 13.79 15.81 -11.06
C VAL A 438 14.86 15.78 -10.00
N SER A 439 14.48 15.68 -8.74
CA SER A 439 15.41 15.61 -7.61
C SER A 439 14.74 15.08 -6.36
N ASN A 440 15.55 14.51 -5.50
CA ASN A 440 15.19 14.21 -4.11
C ASN A 440 16.31 14.70 -3.19
N ARG A 441 15.92 15.32 -2.09
CA ARG A 441 16.84 15.72 -1.02
C ARG A 441 16.40 15.14 0.30
N LEU A 442 17.16 14.19 0.81
CA LEU A 442 16.96 13.70 2.18
C LEU A 442 17.43 14.79 3.15
N TYR A 443 16.59 15.09 4.16
CA TYR A 443 17.00 16.00 5.24
C TYR A 443 17.97 15.26 6.16
N ASP A 444 19.10 15.89 6.44
CA ASP A 444 20.10 15.36 7.37
C ASP A 444 19.60 15.61 8.81
N ASP A 445 19.12 14.53 9.43
CA ASP A 445 18.63 14.53 10.81
C ASP A 445 19.19 13.28 11.50
N PRO A 446 19.92 13.41 12.63
CA PRO A 446 20.46 12.25 13.33
C PRO A 446 19.40 11.29 13.88
N GLU A 447 18.15 11.75 13.99
CA GLU A 447 17.01 10.93 14.42
C GLU A 447 16.32 10.19 13.27
N ASN A 448 16.81 10.29 12.05
CA ASN A 448 16.23 9.59 10.91
C ASN A 448 16.23 8.07 11.10
N ILE A 449 15.06 7.46 10.96
CA ILE A 449 14.87 6.01 10.95
C ILE A 449 14.61 5.60 9.50
N LEU A 450 15.69 5.25 8.78
CA LEU A 450 15.60 4.83 7.39
C LEU A 450 15.25 3.34 7.28
N PRO A 451 14.48 2.94 6.24
CA PRO A 451 14.20 1.52 5.98
C PRO A 451 15.47 0.78 5.53
N ALA A 452 15.56 -0.49 5.91
CA ALA A 452 16.62 -1.37 5.43
C ALA A 452 16.45 -1.71 3.94
N GLN A 453 17.56 -1.96 3.25
CA GLN A 453 17.61 -2.31 1.82
C GLN A 453 18.39 -3.61 1.62
N LYS A 454 17.81 -4.71 2.10
CA LYS A 454 18.47 -6.02 2.12
C LYS A 454 18.67 -6.62 0.74
N LEU A 455 17.74 -6.36 -0.20
CA LEU A 455 17.86 -6.89 -1.56
C LEU A 455 19.02 -6.27 -2.33
N SER A 456 19.27 -4.98 -2.16
CA SER A 456 20.42 -4.30 -2.75
C SER A 456 21.73 -4.90 -2.25
N GLU A 457 21.84 -5.16 -0.93
CA GLU A 457 23.01 -5.82 -0.34
C GLU A 457 23.22 -7.23 -0.91
N MET A 458 22.14 -8.03 -1.04
CA MET A 458 22.20 -9.37 -1.61
C MET A 458 22.60 -9.36 -3.09
N LEU A 459 22.08 -8.42 -3.88
CA LEU A 459 22.44 -8.27 -5.29
C LEU A 459 23.92 -7.93 -5.48
N ASN A 460 24.46 -7.04 -4.64
CA ASN A 460 25.88 -6.70 -4.65
C ASN A 460 26.77 -7.92 -4.41
N VAL A 461 26.43 -8.78 -3.46
CA VAL A 461 27.16 -10.03 -3.19
C VAL A 461 27.11 -10.99 -4.39
N GLU A 462 25.94 -11.10 -5.06
CA GLU A 462 25.82 -11.95 -6.24
C GLU A 462 26.58 -11.42 -7.45
N ARG A 463 26.60 -10.10 -7.65
CA ARG A 463 27.37 -9.46 -8.72
C ARG A 463 28.86 -9.78 -8.60
N GLU A 464 29.42 -9.73 -7.39
CA GLU A 464 30.83 -10.10 -7.16
C GLU A 464 31.11 -11.56 -7.57
N LYS A 465 30.16 -12.48 -7.32
CA LYS A 465 30.29 -13.89 -7.75
C LYS A 465 30.13 -14.10 -9.26
N LEU A 466 29.39 -13.23 -9.94
CA LEU A 466 29.18 -13.33 -11.40
C LEU A 466 30.39 -12.75 -12.18
N ASN A 467 31.14 -11.85 -11.57
CA ASN A 467 32.30 -11.19 -12.18
C ASN A 467 33.64 -11.93 -11.88
N ASN A 468 33.64 -12.94 -10.99
CA ASN A 468 34.76 -13.82 -10.68
C ASN A 468 34.58 -15.20 -11.37
#